data_5c4f5e3a6fbbba8bbfd361457ed17f52
#
_entry.id   5c4f5e3a6fbbba8bbfd361457ed17f52
#
_cell.length_a   1.000
_cell.length_b   1.000
_cell.length_c   1.000
_cell.angle_alpha   90.00
_cell.angle_beta   90.00
_cell.angle_gamma   90.00
#
_symmetry.space_group_name_H-M   'P 1'
#
loop_
_entity.id
_entity.type
_entity.pdbx_description
1 polymer ?
#
loop_
_entity_poly.entity_id
_entity_poly.type
_entity_poly.pdbx_seq_one_letter_code
_entity_poly.pdbx_strand_id
1 'polypeptide(L)'
;ASSERPSARLTSPERSRSGVSRRWLLGAGAVGAGIVLAACGGKESASSGSQSSGSETAAAAANSVKTADIPVGGGVVLKEAKVVVTQPKAGEFKAFSAVCTHKQCTVSKVADGTIDCPCHGSEFSAVDGSVVKGPAEKPLAPKTVAVSGDTLSVT
;
A
#
# COMPACT_ATOMS: atom_id res chain seq x y z
N ALA A 1 -56.36 13.11 13.09
CA ALA A 1 -55.14 13.82 13.49
C ALA A 1 -54.07 13.55 12.43
N SER A 2 -53.91 14.55 11.51
CA SER A 2 -52.95 14.50 10.38
C SER A 2 -51.61 15.05 10.90
N SER A 3 -50.56 14.24 10.83
CA SER A 3 -49.18 14.65 11.11
C SER A 3 -48.47 15.01 9.81
N GLU A 4 -48.27 16.28 9.57
CA GLU A 4 -47.45 16.80 8.50
C GLU A 4 -45.97 16.58 8.79
N ARG A 5 -45.25 16.02 7.80
CA ARG A 5 -43.78 15.87 7.84
C ARG A 5 -43.16 17.12 7.23
N PRO A 6 -42.18 17.80 7.87
CA PRO A 6 -41.48 18.91 7.25
C PRO A 6 -40.47 18.39 6.21
N SER A 7 -40.55 18.93 5.02
CA SER A 7 -39.59 18.72 3.92
C SER A 7 -38.24 19.37 4.24
N ALA A 8 -37.21 18.58 4.42
CA ALA A 8 -35.83 19.05 4.52
C ALA A 8 -35.31 19.48 3.15
N ARG A 9 -34.96 20.76 3.01
CA ARG A 9 -34.28 21.32 1.84
C ARG A 9 -32.85 20.81 1.76
N LEU A 10 -32.53 20.12 0.68
CA LEU A 10 -31.17 19.77 0.29
C LEU A 10 -30.47 21.04 -0.21
N THR A 11 -29.53 21.55 0.57
CA THR A 11 -28.57 22.56 0.13
C THR A 11 -27.33 21.87 -0.42
N SER A 12 -27.13 21.96 -1.73
CA SER A 12 -25.92 21.48 -2.40
C SER A 12 -24.71 22.33 -2.01
N PRO A 13 -23.54 21.72 -1.70
CA PRO A 13 -22.31 22.49 -1.54
C PRO A 13 -21.72 22.88 -2.89
N GLU A 14 -21.46 24.16 -3.01
CA GLU A 14 -20.83 24.88 -4.08
C GLU A 14 -19.42 24.39 -4.37
N ARG A 15 -19.15 24.08 -5.66
CA ARG A 15 -17.82 23.67 -6.14
C ARG A 15 -16.89 24.88 -6.17
N SER A 16 -15.96 24.95 -5.23
CA SER A 16 -14.83 25.87 -5.31
C SER A 16 -13.81 25.36 -6.33
N ARG A 17 -13.74 26.04 -7.48
CA ARG A 17 -12.72 25.85 -8.50
C ARG A 17 -11.51 26.70 -8.12
N SER A 18 -10.48 26.09 -7.52
CA SER A 18 -9.18 26.74 -7.36
C SER A 18 -8.31 26.43 -8.57
N GLY A 19 -8.07 27.50 -9.36
CA GLY A 19 -7.22 27.48 -10.52
C GLY A 19 -5.76 27.29 -10.16
N VAL A 20 -5.12 26.30 -10.77
CA VAL A 20 -3.67 26.06 -10.68
C VAL A 20 -2.98 26.85 -11.78
N SER A 21 -2.27 27.90 -11.41
CA SER A 21 -1.38 28.67 -12.31
C SER A 21 -0.12 27.86 -12.62
N ARG A 22 -0.01 27.47 -13.89
CA ARG A 22 1.22 26.94 -14.46
C ARG A 22 2.21 28.09 -14.71
N ARG A 23 3.24 28.20 -13.93
CA ARG A 23 4.43 29.01 -14.27
C ARG A 23 5.55 28.06 -14.69
N TRP A 24 5.74 27.99 -15.98
CA TRP A 24 6.94 27.43 -16.62
C TRP A 24 8.07 28.45 -16.48
N LEU A 25 9.17 28.07 -15.90
CA LEU A 25 10.43 28.78 -16.00
C LEU A 25 11.42 27.90 -16.80
N LEU A 26 11.66 28.34 -18.00
CA LEU A 26 12.74 27.89 -18.88
C LEU A 26 14.07 28.42 -18.30
N GLY A 27 14.99 27.54 -17.95
CA GLY A 27 16.38 27.84 -17.61
C GLY A 27 17.29 27.11 -18.56
N ALA A 28 17.86 27.86 -19.52
CA ALA A 28 18.95 27.43 -20.41
C ALA A 28 20.29 27.83 -19.78
N GLY A 29 21.34 26.99 -19.93
CA GLY A 29 22.70 27.30 -19.58
C GLY A 29 23.55 26.03 -19.57
N ALA A 30 24.30 25.83 -20.54
CA ALA A 30 25.65 26.19 -20.99
C ALA A 30 26.66 25.06 -20.74
N VAL A 31 27.10 24.52 -21.83
CA VAL A 31 28.36 23.93 -22.30
C VAL A 31 29.57 24.07 -21.33
N GLY A 32 30.25 22.93 -21.08
CA GLY A 32 31.57 22.86 -20.48
C GLY A 32 32.29 21.58 -20.94
N ALA A 33 33.06 21.68 -22.01
CA ALA A 33 33.94 20.62 -22.47
C ALA A 33 35.25 20.67 -21.62
N GLY A 34 35.67 19.51 -21.11
CA GLY A 34 36.93 19.32 -20.42
C GLY A 34 37.44 17.90 -20.65
N ILE A 35 38.32 17.77 -21.67
CA ILE A 35 39.10 16.57 -21.96
C ILE A 35 40.35 16.60 -21.09
N VAL A 36 40.60 15.60 -20.26
CA VAL A 36 41.93 15.29 -19.72
C VAL A 36 42.18 13.81 -19.84
N LEU A 37 43.05 13.45 -20.77
CA LEU A 37 43.71 12.16 -20.89
C LEU A 37 44.86 12.10 -19.86
N ALA A 38 44.85 11.14 -18.98
CA ALA A 38 46.04 10.67 -18.30
C ALA A 38 46.00 9.16 -18.17
N ALA A 39 46.82 8.51 -18.97
CA ALA A 39 47.15 7.09 -18.86
C ALA A 39 48.17 6.91 -17.75
N CYS A 40 47.96 5.96 -16.84
CA CYS A 40 49.03 5.21 -16.17
C CYS A 40 48.44 3.90 -15.65
N GLY A 41 49.03 2.79 -16.05
CA GLY A 41 48.72 1.44 -15.70
C GLY A 41 49.06 1.10 -14.25
N GLY A 42 48.36 0.16 -13.72
CA GLY A 42 48.57 -0.47 -12.43
C GLY A 42 47.73 -1.72 -12.38
N LYS A 43 48.38 -2.84 -12.38
CA LYS A 43 47.88 -4.22 -12.30
C LYS A 43 47.49 -4.54 -10.87
N GLU A 44 46.59 -5.52 -10.71
CA GLU A 44 46.25 -6.31 -9.51
C GLU A 44 45.11 -5.78 -8.62
N SER A 45 44.15 -6.49 -8.53
CA SER A 45 43.69 -7.61 -7.70
C SER A 45 42.18 -7.74 -7.73
N ALA A 46 41.72 -8.92 -8.08
CA ALA A 46 40.34 -9.36 -7.95
C ALA A 46 39.93 -9.30 -6.46
N SER A 47 38.96 -8.47 -6.17
CA SER A 47 38.13 -8.62 -4.98
C SER A 47 36.70 -8.74 -5.44
N SER A 48 36.22 -9.97 -5.35
CA SER A 48 34.86 -10.39 -5.64
C SER A 48 33.92 -9.70 -4.66
N GLY A 49 33.48 -8.50 -5.01
CA GLY A 49 32.39 -7.78 -4.33
C GLY A 49 31.08 -8.32 -4.87
N SER A 50 30.54 -9.32 -4.18
CA SER A 50 29.19 -9.81 -4.43
C SER A 50 28.19 -8.66 -4.23
N GLN A 51 27.74 -8.05 -5.33
CA GLN A 51 26.66 -7.08 -5.31
C GLN A 51 25.34 -7.82 -5.16
N SER A 52 24.95 -8.06 -3.92
CA SER A 52 23.62 -8.53 -3.53
C SER A 52 22.61 -7.37 -3.44
N SER A 53 22.62 -6.46 -4.40
CA SER A 53 21.73 -5.29 -4.40
C SER A 53 20.41 -5.46 -5.16
N GLY A 54 20.18 -6.63 -5.78
CA GLY A 54 18.98 -6.84 -6.59
C GLY A 54 17.77 -7.38 -5.82
N SER A 55 17.99 -8.01 -4.68
CA SER A 55 16.91 -8.74 -3.97
C SER A 55 16.13 -7.85 -2.98
N GLU A 56 16.76 -6.85 -2.39
CA GLU A 56 16.10 -5.96 -1.44
C GLU A 56 15.17 -4.96 -2.11
N THR A 57 15.52 -4.48 -3.30
CA THR A 57 14.68 -3.52 -4.04
C THR A 57 13.39 -4.15 -4.56
N ALA A 58 13.44 -5.41 -4.99
CA ALA A 58 12.25 -6.14 -5.44
C ALA A 58 11.32 -6.52 -4.28
N ALA A 59 11.88 -6.91 -3.13
CA ALA A 59 11.12 -7.20 -1.92
C ALA A 59 10.47 -5.93 -1.33
N ALA A 60 11.16 -4.80 -1.36
CA ALA A 60 10.61 -3.51 -0.92
C ALA A 60 9.43 -3.05 -1.81
N ALA A 61 9.51 -3.28 -3.12
CA ALA A 61 8.42 -2.97 -4.05
C ALA A 61 7.20 -3.89 -3.85
N ALA A 62 7.42 -5.17 -3.58
CA ALA A 62 6.34 -6.14 -3.34
C ALA A 62 5.57 -5.86 -2.03
N ASN A 63 6.22 -5.23 -1.05
CA ASN A 63 5.65 -4.91 0.25
C ASN A 63 5.11 -3.48 0.34
N SER A 64 5.00 -2.76 -0.77
CA SER A 64 4.53 -1.38 -0.78
C SER A 64 3.29 -1.19 -1.64
N VAL A 65 2.43 -0.25 -1.24
CA VAL A 65 1.19 0.10 -1.92
C VAL A 65 0.90 1.59 -1.70
N LYS A 66 0.25 2.24 -2.66
CA LYS A 66 -0.18 3.63 -2.46
C LYS A 66 -1.38 3.68 -1.51
N THR A 67 -1.40 4.65 -0.62
CA THR A 67 -2.52 4.85 0.31
C THR A 67 -3.84 5.09 -0.41
N ALA A 68 -3.79 5.75 -1.58
CA ALA A 68 -4.96 6.01 -2.43
C ALA A 68 -5.58 4.73 -3.05
N ASP A 69 -4.81 3.65 -3.17
CA ASP A 69 -5.28 2.38 -3.74
C ASP A 69 -6.02 1.51 -2.70
N ILE A 70 -6.01 1.92 -1.42
CA ILE A 70 -6.63 1.18 -0.32
C ILE A 70 -7.97 1.84 0.01
N PRO A 71 -9.11 1.24 -0.35
CA PRO A 71 -10.42 1.82 -0.08
C PRO A 71 -10.75 1.82 1.41
N VAL A 72 -11.46 2.87 1.85
CA VAL A 72 -11.98 2.96 3.23
C VAL A 72 -13.06 1.88 3.45
N GLY A 73 -12.97 1.15 4.55
CA GLY A 73 -13.82 -0.02 4.84
C GLY A 73 -13.43 -1.29 4.09
N GLY A 74 -12.37 -1.23 3.26
CA GLY A 74 -11.85 -2.34 2.47
C GLY A 74 -10.36 -2.56 2.64
N GLY A 75 -9.69 -3.01 1.57
CA GLY A 75 -8.25 -3.25 1.60
C GLY A 75 -7.72 -3.86 0.32
N VAL A 76 -6.42 -4.12 0.29
CA VAL A 76 -5.68 -4.69 -0.83
C VAL A 76 -4.88 -5.90 -0.37
N VAL A 77 -4.88 -6.96 -1.18
CA VAL A 77 -4.08 -8.17 -0.94
C VAL A 77 -2.83 -8.13 -1.81
N LEU A 78 -1.68 -7.99 -1.18
CA LEU A 78 -0.36 -8.06 -1.79
C LEU A 78 0.08 -9.53 -1.82
N LYS A 79 -0.27 -10.23 -2.89
CA LYS A 79 -0.11 -11.70 -2.99
C LYS A 79 1.36 -12.13 -2.93
N GLU A 80 2.23 -11.41 -3.62
CA GLU A 80 3.67 -11.67 -3.67
C GLU A 80 4.31 -11.56 -2.28
N ALA A 81 3.91 -10.54 -1.53
CA ALA A 81 4.36 -10.31 -0.16
C ALA A 81 3.64 -11.19 0.87
N LYS A 82 2.54 -11.87 0.49
CA LYS A 82 1.63 -12.59 1.40
C LYS A 82 1.12 -11.70 2.54
N VAL A 83 0.77 -10.47 2.19
CA VAL A 83 0.26 -9.45 3.12
C VAL A 83 -1.09 -8.95 2.64
N VAL A 84 -1.98 -8.68 3.57
CA VAL A 84 -3.21 -7.92 3.33
C VAL A 84 -3.14 -6.61 4.10
N VAL A 85 -3.43 -5.51 3.41
CA VAL A 85 -3.51 -4.17 4.01
C VAL A 85 -4.96 -3.74 3.99
N THR A 86 -5.44 -3.23 5.11
CA THR A 86 -6.81 -2.77 5.28
C THR A 86 -6.85 -1.30 5.69
N GLN A 87 -7.95 -0.62 5.39
CA GLN A 87 -8.24 0.72 5.84
C GLN A 87 -9.62 0.76 6.53
N PRO A 88 -9.71 0.36 7.81
CA PRO A 88 -10.99 0.32 8.52
C PRO A 88 -11.67 1.67 8.61
N LYS A 89 -10.89 2.73 8.77
CA LYS A 89 -11.33 4.13 8.76
C LYS A 89 -10.38 4.95 7.90
N ALA A 90 -10.85 6.07 7.40
CA ALA A 90 -10.04 6.99 6.60
C ALA A 90 -8.75 7.38 7.32
N GLY A 91 -7.59 7.08 6.69
CA GLY A 91 -6.26 7.33 7.23
C GLY A 91 -5.78 6.33 8.28
N GLU A 92 -6.57 5.33 8.66
CA GLU A 92 -6.18 4.27 9.59
C GLU A 92 -5.84 3.00 8.79
N PHE A 93 -4.56 2.64 8.72
CA PHE A 93 -4.11 1.46 8.00
C PHE A 93 -3.69 0.36 8.95
N LYS A 94 -4.08 -0.86 8.63
CA LYS A 94 -3.66 -2.09 9.31
C LYS A 94 -3.07 -3.06 8.31
N ALA A 95 -2.20 -3.93 8.74
CA ALA A 95 -1.70 -5.02 7.90
C ALA A 95 -1.67 -6.34 8.66
N PHE A 96 -1.93 -7.40 7.93
CA PHE A 96 -1.94 -8.76 8.45
C PHE A 96 -1.30 -9.71 7.45
N SER A 97 -0.92 -10.89 7.91
CA SER A 97 -0.57 -11.99 7.01
C SER A 97 -1.76 -12.33 6.10
N ALA A 98 -1.53 -12.45 4.81
CA ALA A 98 -2.55 -12.92 3.87
C ALA A 98 -2.70 -14.46 3.89
N VAL A 99 -2.01 -15.16 4.78
CA VAL A 99 -2.06 -16.62 4.91
C VAL A 99 -3.13 -16.99 5.91
N CYS A 100 -4.19 -17.64 5.42
CA CYS A 100 -5.30 -18.12 6.24
C CYS A 100 -4.84 -19.17 7.26
N THR A 101 -5.23 -19.01 8.50
CA THR A 101 -4.80 -19.87 9.61
C THR A 101 -5.46 -21.26 9.64
N HIS A 102 -6.47 -21.51 8.78
CA HIS A 102 -7.09 -22.83 8.65
C HIS A 102 -6.21 -23.82 7.87
N LYS A 103 -5.95 -23.54 6.58
CA LYS A 103 -5.22 -24.41 5.65
C LYS A 103 -4.18 -23.65 4.82
N GLN A 104 -3.70 -22.52 5.29
CA GLN A 104 -2.65 -21.71 4.67
C GLN A 104 -2.97 -21.19 3.26
N CYS A 105 -4.24 -21.16 2.87
CA CYS A 105 -4.67 -20.51 1.64
C CYS A 105 -4.42 -18.99 1.73
N THR A 106 -4.11 -18.37 0.59
CA THR A 106 -4.04 -16.92 0.54
C THR A 106 -5.44 -16.32 0.53
N VAL A 107 -5.71 -15.37 1.41
CA VAL A 107 -6.94 -14.56 1.39
C VAL A 107 -7.04 -13.81 0.07
N SER A 108 -8.24 -13.50 -0.40
CA SER A 108 -8.41 -12.96 -1.75
C SER A 108 -9.12 -11.62 -1.81
N LYS A 109 -9.86 -11.25 -0.80
CA LYS A 109 -10.75 -10.09 -0.80
C LYS A 109 -10.79 -9.43 0.57
N VAL A 110 -10.95 -8.10 0.55
CA VAL A 110 -11.30 -7.31 1.73
C VAL A 110 -12.53 -6.49 1.37
N ALA A 111 -13.64 -6.74 2.02
CA ALA A 111 -14.89 -6.01 1.83
C ALA A 111 -15.75 -6.08 3.09
N ASP A 112 -16.63 -5.12 3.25
CA ASP A 112 -17.64 -5.10 4.34
C ASP A 112 -17.01 -5.28 5.73
N GLY A 113 -15.76 -4.81 5.91
CA GLY A 113 -15.03 -4.91 7.17
C GLY A 113 -14.42 -6.29 7.43
N THR A 114 -14.44 -7.21 6.46
CA THR A 114 -13.86 -8.56 6.57
C THR A 114 -12.78 -8.82 5.52
N ILE A 115 -11.88 -9.73 5.87
CA ILE A 115 -10.84 -10.32 5.02
C ILE A 115 -11.27 -11.76 4.73
N ASP A 116 -11.52 -12.08 3.47
CA ASP A 116 -12.16 -13.34 3.08
C ASP A 116 -11.16 -14.35 2.52
N CYS A 117 -11.26 -15.58 3.02
CA CYS A 117 -10.51 -16.72 2.49
C CYS A 117 -11.39 -17.53 1.53
N PRO A 118 -10.99 -17.67 0.24
CA PRO A 118 -11.82 -18.30 -0.78
C PRO A 118 -11.87 -19.82 -0.67
N CYS A 119 -10.93 -20.45 0.05
CA CYS A 119 -10.83 -21.92 0.06
C CYS A 119 -11.95 -22.58 0.85
N HIS A 120 -12.26 -22.08 2.05
CA HIS A 120 -13.22 -22.70 2.93
C HIS A 120 -14.15 -21.67 3.61
N GLY A 121 -14.14 -20.42 3.13
CA GLY A 121 -15.06 -19.38 3.58
C GLY A 121 -14.78 -18.83 4.99
N SER A 122 -13.54 -18.95 5.48
CA SER A 122 -13.15 -18.22 6.71
C SER A 122 -13.12 -16.73 6.46
N GLU A 123 -13.62 -15.95 7.41
CA GLU A 123 -13.64 -14.49 7.38
C GLU A 123 -12.92 -13.94 8.62
N PHE A 124 -12.11 -12.92 8.42
CA PHE A 124 -11.35 -12.27 9.49
C PHE A 124 -11.70 -10.79 9.53
N SER A 125 -11.64 -10.18 10.68
CA SER A 125 -11.88 -8.76 10.88
C SER A 125 -10.80 -7.90 10.20
N ALA A 126 -11.20 -6.92 9.42
CA ALA A 126 -10.31 -5.95 8.81
C ALA A 126 -9.71 -4.97 9.83
N VAL A 127 -10.23 -4.93 11.07
CA VAL A 127 -9.79 -4.01 12.14
C VAL A 127 -8.62 -4.59 12.93
N ASP A 128 -8.68 -5.88 13.28
CA ASP A 128 -7.75 -6.51 14.20
C ASP A 128 -7.29 -7.92 13.78
N GLY A 129 -7.78 -8.43 12.65
CA GLY A 129 -7.43 -9.75 12.12
C GLY A 129 -8.09 -10.91 12.86
N SER A 130 -8.96 -10.67 13.84
CA SER A 130 -9.67 -11.73 14.58
C SER A 130 -10.59 -12.55 13.67
N VAL A 131 -10.90 -13.79 14.08
CA VAL A 131 -11.80 -14.65 13.33
C VAL A 131 -13.24 -14.16 13.50
N VAL A 132 -13.90 -13.84 12.41
CA VAL A 132 -15.32 -13.50 12.35
C VAL A 132 -16.14 -14.74 12.03
N LYS A 133 -15.63 -15.58 11.11
CA LYS A 133 -16.28 -16.82 10.70
C LYS A 133 -15.23 -17.89 10.42
N GLY A 134 -15.47 -19.09 10.96
CA GLY A 134 -14.65 -20.27 10.74
C GLY A 134 -14.75 -20.83 9.30
N PRO A 135 -13.98 -21.86 9.01
CA PRO A 135 -13.37 -22.84 9.94
C PRO A 135 -12.01 -22.46 10.54
N ALA A 136 -11.45 -21.28 10.26
CA ALA A 136 -10.25 -20.81 10.96
C ALA A 136 -10.55 -20.60 12.46
N GLU A 137 -9.60 -20.98 13.32
CA GLU A 137 -9.73 -20.87 14.78
C GLU A 137 -8.80 -19.81 15.39
N LYS A 138 -7.83 -19.32 14.59
CA LYS A 138 -6.80 -18.38 15.04
C LYS A 138 -6.86 -17.10 14.19
N PRO A 139 -6.57 -15.93 14.77
CA PRO A 139 -6.51 -14.67 14.03
C PRO A 139 -5.38 -14.69 12.98
N LEU A 140 -5.46 -13.80 12.01
CA LEU A 140 -4.35 -13.49 11.12
C LEU A 140 -3.22 -12.80 11.90
N ALA A 141 -1.98 -13.17 11.64
CA ALA A 141 -0.84 -12.55 12.29
C ALA A 141 -0.72 -11.07 11.86
N PRO A 142 -0.62 -10.13 12.81
CA PRO A 142 -0.44 -8.72 12.51
C PRO A 142 0.93 -8.47 11.85
N LYS A 143 1.00 -7.43 11.02
CA LYS A 143 2.19 -6.92 10.36
C LYS A 143 2.36 -5.44 10.66
N THR A 144 3.62 -4.97 10.63
CA THR A 144 3.93 -3.56 10.85
C THR A 144 3.69 -2.75 9.59
N VAL A 145 3.05 -1.60 9.76
CA VAL A 145 2.77 -0.64 8.68
C VAL A 145 3.58 0.62 8.91
N ALA A 146 4.28 1.07 7.89
CA ALA A 146 4.93 2.37 7.85
C ALA A 146 4.37 3.19 6.68
N VAL A 147 3.87 4.39 6.96
CA VAL A 147 3.36 5.32 5.95
C VAL A 147 4.38 6.43 5.73
N SER A 148 4.78 6.63 4.48
CA SER A 148 5.70 7.69 4.06
C SER A 148 5.09 8.43 2.87
N GLY A 149 4.60 9.64 3.11
CA GLY A 149 3.83 10.39 2.12
C GLY A 149 2.62 9.59 1.64
N ASP A 150 2.53 9.36 0.33
CA ASP A 150 1.44 8.62 -0.31
C ASP A 150 1.70 7.11 -0.43
N THR A 151 2.79 6.61 0.14
CA THR A 151 3.18 5.21 0.04
C THR A 151 3.17 4.56 1.41
N LEU A 152 2.62 3.35 1.47
CA LEU A 152 2.58 2.48 2.63
C LEU A 152 3.48 1.28 2.37
N SER A 153 4.37 0.98 3.32
CA SER A 153 5.22 -0.22 3.32
C SER A 153 4.88 -1.12 4.50
N VAL A 154 5.03 -2.43 4.30
CA VAL A 154 4.70 -3.45 5.31
C VAL A 154 5.92 -4.34 5.58
N THR A 155 6.15 -4.62 6.86
CA THR A 155 7.23 -5.52 7.34
C THR A 155 6.70 -6.56 8.32
#